data_6c699291736ffc98b4bb798972cd6d4e
#
_entry.id   6c699291736ffc98b4bb798972cd6d4e
#
_cell.length_a   1.000
_cell.length_b   1.000
_cell.length_c   1.000
_cell.angle_alpha   90.00
_cell.angle_beta   90.00
_cell.angle_gamma   90.00
#
_symmetry.space_group_name_H-M   'P 1'
#
loop_
_entity.id
_entity.type
_entity.pdbx_description
1 polymer ?
#
loop_
_entity_poly.entity_id
_entity_poly.type
_entity_poly.pdbx_seq_one_letter_code
_entity_poly.pdbx_strand_id
1 'polypeptide(L)'
;MLQASQLILNDATLDHEYLPITGLPEFVAGAARLILGQNSPAISEGRVVSVQTISGTGANHLGALFLSRYYHFNGDKAVYLSDPTWGTCFTRPAA
;
A
#
# COMPACT_ATOMS: atom_id res chain seq x y z
N MET A 1 27.61 -2.75 -2.98
CA MET A 1 27.31 -2.39 -1.58
C MET A 1 28.05 -1.12 -1.13
N LEU A 2 29.37 -1.01 -1.23
CA LEU A 2 30.13 0.17 -0.78
C LEU A 2 29.65 1.52 -1.36
N GLN A 3 29.29 1.56 -2.64
CA GLN A 3 28.79 2.80 -3.28
C GLN A 3 27.44 3.28 -2.72
N ALA A 4 26.51 2.37 -2.45
CA ALA A 4 25.21 2.73 -1.87
C ALA A 4 25.40 3.28 -0.45
N SER A 5 26.26 2.66 0.35
CA SER A 5 26.57 3.15 1.70
C SER A 5 27.20 4.53 1.69
N GLN A 6 28.10 4.81 0.73
CA GLN A 6 28.71 6.14 0.59
C GLN A 6 27.68 7.21 0.15
N LEU A 7 26.74 6.86 -0.72
CA LEU A 7 25.67 7.77 -1.11
C LEU A 7 24.80 8.14 0.11
N ILE A 8 24.41 7.17 0.92
CA ILE A 8 23.62 7.39 2.14
C ILE A 8 24.40 8.25 3.14
N LEU A 9 25.70 8.00 3.34
CA LEU A 9 26.54 8.77 4.28
C LEU A 9 26.74 10.23 3.84
N ASN A 10 26.69 10.50 2.55
CA ASN A 10 26.90 11.84 1.98
C ASN A 10 25.61 12.65 1.78
N ASP A 11 24.44 12.04 2.00
CA ASP A 11 23.13 12.68 1.85
C ASP A 11 22.40 12.69 3.20
N ALA A 12 22.39 13.84 3.84
CA ALA A 12 21.74 14.02 5.14
C ALA A 12 20.21 13.84 5.11
N THR A 13 19.62 13.74 3.92
CA THR A 13 18.17 13.48 3.76
C THR A 13 17.85 11.98 3.76
N LEU A 14 18.88 11.13 3.60
CA LEU A 14 18.77 9.67 3.64
C LEU A 14 19.14 9.17 5.04
N ASP A 15 18.25 9.36 5.98
CA ASP A 15 18.43 8.92 7.37
C ASP A 15 17.77 7.55 7.63
N HIS A 16 17.96 7.03 8.84
CA HIS A 16 17.35 5.79 9.32
C HIS A 16 16.26 6.06 10.36
N GLU A 17 15.67 7.26 10.32
CA GLU A 17 14.63 7.68 11.24
C GLU A 17 13.26 7.07 10.91
N TYR A 18 12.33 7.20 11.84
CA TYR A 18 10.97 6.74 11.64
C TYR A 18 10.27 7.53 10.53
N LEU A 19 9.64 6.79 9.63
CA LEU A 19 8.73 7.37 8.65
C LEU A 19 7.42 7.80 9.31
N PRO A 20 6.65 8.71 8.68
CA PRO A 20 5.25 8.94 9.04
C PRO A 20 4.45 7.62 9.06
N ILE A 21 3.37 7.56 9.85
CA ILE A 21 2.51 6.35 9.95
C ILE A 21 2.00 5.88 8.59
N THR A 22 1.78 6.79 7.67
CA THR A 22 1.33 6.48 6.29
C THR A 22 2.47 6.05 5.37
N GLY A 23 3.71 6.12 5.82
CA GLY A 23 4.89 5.80 5.03
C GLY A 23 5.56 7.02 4.40
N LEU A 24 6.51 6.78 3.51
CA LEU A 24 7.25 7.82 2.78
C LEU A 24 6.32 8.52 1.78
N PRO A 25 6.10 9.84 1.89
CA PRO A 25 5.14 10.57 1.04
C PRO A 25 5.39 10.42 -0.45
N GLU A 26 6.64 10.52 -0.87
CA GLU A 26 7.05 10.40 -2.28
C GLU A 26 6.76 8.99 -2.83
N PHE A 27 6.98 7.96 -2.00
CA PHE A 27 6.71 6.57 -2.38
C PHE A 27 5.20 6.34 -2.57
N VAL A 28 4.37 6.72 -1.61
CA VAL A 28 2.92 6.50 -1.69
C VAL A 28 2.28 7.31 -2.82
N ALA A 29 2.75 8.54 -3.06
CA ALA A 29 2.30 9.35 -4.19
C ALA A 29 2.73 8.76 -5.53
N GLY A 30 3.98 8.27 -5.62
CA GLY A 30 4.50 7.60 -6.81
C GLY A 30 3.73 6.32 -7.14
N ALA A 31 3.46 5.49 -6.14
CA ALA A 31 2.68 4.26 -6.30
C ALA A 31 1.25 4.54 -6.78
N ALA A 32 0.58 5.55 -6.22
CA ALA A 32 -0.75 5.95 -6.66
C ALA A 32 -0.77 6.38 -8.13
N ARG A 33 0.21 7.18 -8.55
CA ARG A 33 0.35 7.62 -9.96
C ARG A 33 0.66 6.46 -10.91
N LEU A 34 1.45 5.50 -10.46
CA LEU A 34 1.78 4.32 -11.26
C LEU A 34 0.55 3.45 -11.54
N ILE A 35 -0.28 3.23 -10.53
CA ILE A 35 -1.46 2.35 -10.65
C ILE A 35 -2.63 3.05 -11.35
N LEU A 36 -2.91 4.30 -10.99
CA LEU A 36 -4.09 5.03 -11.46
C LEU A 36 -3.82 5.88 -12.71
N GLY A 37 -2.55 6.07 -13.05
CA GLY A 37 -2.13 7.01 -14.09
C GLY A 37 -1.88 8.41 -13.54
N GLN A 38 -0.87 9.07 -14.11
CA GLN A 38 -0.40 10.38 -13.63
C GLN A 38 -1.46 11.48 -13.68
N ASN A 39 -2.38 11.40 -14.65
CA ASN A 39 -3.44 12.37 -14.89
C ASN A 39 -4.80 11.89 -14.37
N SER A 40 -4.83 10.94 -13.45
CA SER A 40 -6.08 10.39 -12.91
C SER A 40 -6.90 11.47 -12.19
N PRO A 41 -8.18 11.65 -12.56
CA PRO A 41 -9.08 12.55 -11.85
C PRO A 41 -9.23 12.21 -10.37
N ALA A 42 -9.12 10.93 -10.02
CA ALA A 42 -9.20 10.50 -8.63
C ALA A 42 -8.07 11.11 -7.76
N ILE A 43 -6.87 11.29 -8.35
CA ILE A 43 -5.74 11.91 -7.66
C ILE A 43 -5.95 13.42 -7.56
N SER A 44 -6.30 14.09 -8.65
CA SER A 44 -6.47 15.54 -8.67
C SER A 44 -7.64 16.04 -7.82
N GLU A 45 -8.66 15.22 -7.65
CA GLU A 45 -9.83 15.48 -6.82
C GLU A 45 -9.65 15.06 -5.34
N GLY A 46 -8.47 14.54 -4.96
CA GLY A 46 -8.18 14.13 -3.59
C GLY A 46 -8.96 12.89 -3.12
N ARG A 47 -9.42 12.03 -4.03
CA ARG A 47 -10.19 10.80 -3.72
C ARG A 47 -9.31 9.56 -3.50
N VAL A 48 -8.00 9.73 -3.45
CA VAL A 48 -7.05 8.64 -3.26
C VAL A 48 -6.34 8.80 -1.94
N VAL A 49 -6.39 7.77 -1.13
CA VAL A 49 -5.57 7.62 0.07
C VAL A 49 -4.62 6.45 -0.13
N SER A 50 -3.36 6.65 0.18
CA SER A 50 -2.32 5.63 0.03
C SER A 50 -1.56 5.48 1.33
N VAL A 51 -1.19 4.25 1.66
CA VAL A 51 -0.36 3.93 2.82
C VAL A 51 0.71 2.93 2.42
N GLN A 52 1.89 3.09 2.97
CA GLN A 52 2.98 2.13 2.82
C GLN A 52 2.77 0.97 3.79
N THR A 53 2.99 -0.26 3.30
CA THR A 53 2.77 -1.49 4.07
C THR A 53 3.98 -2.40 3.99
N ILE A 54 4.02 -3.40 4.87
CA ILE A 54 5.03 -4.46 4.82
C ILE A 54 4.62 -5.45 3.75
N SER A 55 5.18 -5.32 2.55
CA SER A 55 4.93 -6.17 1.39
C SER A 55 3.46 -6.23 0.92
N GLY A 56 3.20 -7.00 -0.14
CA GLY A 56 1.86 -7.24 -0.66
C GLY A 56 0.96 -7.98 0.34
N THR A 57 1.52 -8.88 1.14
CA THR A 57 0.75 -9.58 2.18
C THR A 57 0.24 -8.61 3.25
N GLY A 58 1.08 -7.68 3.70
CA GLY A 58 0.67 -6.62 4.62
C GLY A 58 -0.40 -5.70 4.01
N ALA A 59 -0.27 -5.37 2.73
CA ALA A 59 -1.26 -4.57 2.00
C ALA A 59 -2.62 -5.27 1.94
N ASN A 60 -2.65 -6.55 1.57
CA ASN A 60 -3.88 -7.34 1.51
C ASN A 60 -4.55 -7.45 2.88
N HIS A 61 -3.77 -7.71 3.93
CA HIS A 61 -4.28 -7.80 5.29
C HIS A 61 -4.88 -6.47 5.76
N LEU A 62 -4.17 -5.37 5.58
CA LEU A 62 -4.64 -4.04 5.98
C LEU A 62 -5.90 -3.64 5.22
N GLY A 63 -5.93 -3.86 3.89
CA GLY A 63 -7.08 -3.58 3.04
C GLY A 63 -8.32 -4.38 3.45
N ALA A 64 -8.15 -5.70 3.65
CA ALA A 64 -9.23 -6.57 4.10
C ALA A 64 -9.79 -6.16 5.48
N LEU A 65 -8.90 -5.84 6.42
CA LEU A 65 -9.28 -5.40 7.75
C LEU A 65 -10.03 -4.06 7.71
N PHE A 66 -9.54 -3.10 6.92
CA PHE A 66 -10.18 -1.82 6.73
C PHE A 66 -11.59 -1.97 6.15
N LEU A 67 -11.72 -2.72 5.06
CA LEU A 67 -13.02 -2.97 4.43
C LEU A 67 -13.98 -3.70 5.37
N SER A 68 -13.51 -4.69 6.11
CA SER A 68 -14.35 -5.45 7.03
C SER A 68 -14.92 -4.60 8.17
N ARG A 69 -14.19 -3.56 8.60
CA ARG A 69 -14.59 -2.69 9.73
C ARG A 69 -15.38 -1.47 9.31
N TYR A 70 -15.06 -0.89 8.18
CA TYR A 70 -15.56 0.45 7.82
C TYR A 70 -16.42 0.48 6.56
N TYR A 71 -16.37 -0.56 5.72
CA TYR A 71 -17.21 -0.59 4.53
C TYR A 71 -18.57 -1.20 4.82
N HIS A 72 -19.61 -0.48 4.48
CA HIS A 72 -21.00 -0.95 4.62
C HIS A 72 -21.39 -1.77 3.38
N PHE A 73 -21.40 -3.08 3.54
CA PHE A 73 -21.86 -3.98 2.49
C PHE A 73 -23.38 -4.04 2.45
N ASN A 74 -23.97 -3.79 1.29
CA ASN A 74 -25.39 -3.97 1.04
C ASN A 74 -25.65 -5.41 0.60
N GLY A 75 -25.79 -6.34 1.55
CA GLY A 75 -26.00 -7.76 1.28
C GLY A 75 -24.85 -8.65 1.73
N ASP A 76 -24.67 -9.79 1.07
CA ASP A 76 -23.62 -10.75 1.40
C ASP A 76 -22.22 -10.21 1.08
N LYS A 77 -21.31 -10.44 2.01
CA LYS A 77 -19.89 -10.10 1.82
C LYS A 77 -19.25 -11.14 0.92
N ALA A 78 -18.99 -10.77 -0.33
CA ALA A 78 -18.27 -11.61 -1.29
C ALA A 78 -16.92 -10.99 -1.63
N VAL A 79 -15.90 -11.84 -1.72
CA VAL A 79 -14.57 -11.48 -2.22
C VAL A 79 -14.30 -12.29 -3.47
N TYR A 80 -14.03 -11.63 -4.58
CA TYR A 80 -13.71 -12.27 -5.85
C TYR A 80 -12.20 -12.41 -5.98
N LEU A 81 -11.75 -13.63 -6.24
CA LEU A 81 -10.34 -13.95 -6.45
C LEU A 81 -10.15 -14.50 -7.86
N SER A 82 -9.03 -14.15 -8.48
CA SER A 82 -8.65 -14.74 -9.76
C SER A 82 -8.25 -16.20 -9.59
N ASP A 83 -8.50 -17.01 -10.59
CA ASP A 83 -7.99 -18.39 -10.67
C ASP A 83 -7.21 -18.53 -12.00
N PRO A 84 -5.88 -18.74 -11.95
CA PRO A 84 -5.04 -18.85 -10.76
C PRO A 84 -4.72 -17.50 -10.09
N THR A 85 -4.35 -17.55 -8.78
CA THR A 85 -3.83 -16.41 -8.04
C THR A 85 -2.77 -16.86 -7.03
N TRP A 86 -2.14 -15.87 -6.35
CA TRP A 86 -1.15 -16.14 -5.33
C TRP A 86 -1.77 -16.80 -4.10
N GLY A 87 -1.12 -17.84 -3.55
CA GLY A 87 -1.65 -18.67 -2.46
C GLY A 87 -2.08 -17.92 -1.21
N THR A 88 -1.42 -16.81 -0.86
CA THR A 88 -1.78 -16.01 0.32
C THR A 88 -3.17 -15.36 0.24
N CYS A 89 -3.74 -15.23 -0.98
CA CYS A 89 -5.11 -14.72 -1.15
C CYS A 89 -6.18 -15.70 -0.65
N PHE A 90 -5.84 -16.97 -0.48
CA PHE A 90 -6.74 -18.01 0.02
C PHE A 90 -6.66 -18.26 1.53
N THR A 91 -5.67 -17.69 2.22
CA THR A 91 -5.56 -17.85 3.66
C THR A 91 -6.64 -17.05 4.36
N ARG A 92 -7.67 -17.73 4.89
CA ARG A 92 -8.63 -17.12 5.81
C ARG A 92 -7.88 -16.56 7.02
N PRO A 93 -8.08 -15.30 7.40
CA PRO A 93 -7.69 -14.89 8.74
C PRO A 93 -8.38 -15.84 9.72
N ALA A 94 -7.61 -16.42 10.65
CA ALA A 94 -8.21 -17.14 11.76
C ALA A 94 -9.18 -16.18 12.47
N ALA A 95 -10.38 -16.67 12.72
CA ALA A 95 -11.43 -15.93 13.41
C ALA A 95 -11.01 -15.59 14.84
#